data_ded3ab652e5ab01d0a78a759d36309eb
#
_entry.id   ded3ab652e5ab01d0a78a759d36309eb
#
_cell.length_a   1.000
_cell.length_b   1.000
_cell.length_c   1.000
_cell.angle_alpha   90.00
_cell.angle_beta   90.00
_cell.angle_gamma   90.00
#
_symmetry.space_group_name_H-M   'P 1'
#
loop_
_entity.id
_entity.type
_entity.pdbx_description
1 polymer ?
#
loop_
_entity_poly.entity_id
_entity_poly.type
_entity_poly.pdbx_seq_one_letter_code
_entity_poly.pdbx_strand_id
1 'polypeptide(L)'
;DLTPASMSYEIVTGILRQQLNFEGVVLTDALGMGAITNEYTSAEAAVNAIGAGCDILLCPDDLKESFEAVTESVENGTISEERINESVYRILRLKRMYGLIK
;
A
#
# COMPACT_ATOMS: atom_id res chain seq x y z
N ASP A 1 2.19 -2.73 19.54
CA ASP A 1 2.24 -3.43 18.27
C ASP A 1 3.56 -3.16 17.57
N LEU A 2 4.27 -4.22 17.18
CA LEU A 2 5.57 -4.12 16.51
C LEU A 2 5.47 -4.07 15.00
N THR A 3 4.24 -4.10 14.45
CA THR A 3 4.02 -3.99 13.01
C THR A 3 4.39 -2.58 12.54
N PRO A 4 5.19 -2.45 11.46
CA PRO A 4 5.47 -1.13 10.90
C PRO A 4 4.19 -0.37 10.59
N ALA A 5 4.20 0.94 10.80
CA ALA A 5 3.00 1.76 10.60
C ALA A 5 2.39 1.60 9.20
N SER A 6 3.24 1.50 8.17
CA SER A 6 2.76 1.33 6.78
C SER A 6 2.09 -0.02 6.52
N MET A 7 2.24 -0.98 7.43
CA MET A 7 1.60 -2.30 7.32
C MET A 7 0.49 -2.48 8.35
N SER A 8 0.19 -1.44 9.13
CA SER A 8 -0.84 -1.51 10.16
C SER A 8 -2.16 -0.97 9.64
N TYR A 9 -3.13 -1.84 9.46
CA TYR A 9 -4.49 -1.44 9.08
C TYR A 9 -5.08 -0.46 10.09
N GLU A 10 -4.81 -0.67 11.39
CA GLU A 10 -5.33 0.21 12.43
C GLU A 10 -4.79 1.63 12.29
N ILE A 11 -3.53 1.78 11.92
CA ILE A 11 -2.92 3.10 11.76
C ILE A 11 -3.33 3.73 10.43
N VAL A 12 -3.16 3.03 9.31
CA VAL A 12 -3.39 3.61 7.99
C VAL A 12 -4.89 3.81 7.75
N THR A 13 -5.69 2.77 7.88
CA THR A 13 -7.12 2.87 7.61
C THR A 13 -7.88 3.38 8.83
N GLY A 14 -7.61 2.82 9.99
CA GLY A 14 -8.36 3.17 11.20
C GLY A 14 -8.14 4.61 11.65
N ILE A 15 -6.89 5.02 11.81
CA ILE A 15 -6.60 6.36 12.33
C ILE A 15 -6.58 7.38 11.21
N LEU A 16 -5.71 7.17 10.22
CA LEU A 16 -5.47 8.18 9.20
C LEU A 16 -6.71 8.44 8.34
N ARG A 17 -7.30 7.39 7.78
CA ARG A 17 -8.43 7.56 6.86
C ARG A 17 -9.77 7.76 7.55
N GLN A 18 -10.06 6.97 8.58
CA GLN A 18 -11.37 7.02 9.25
C GLN A 18 -11.45 8.12 10.31
N GLN A 19 -10.53 8.16 11.24
CA GLN A 19 -10.58 9.14 12.32
C GLN A 19 -10.16 10.53 11.86
N LEU A 20 -9.13 10.64 11.04
CA LEU A 20 -8.63 11.93 10.56
C LEU A 20 -9.21 12.32 9.19
N ASN A 21 -10.02 11.46 8.59
CA ASN A 21 -10.66 11.69 7.28
C ASN A 21 -9.68 12.05 6.17
N PHE A 22 -8.50 11.46 6.20
CA PHE A 22 -7.52 11.70 5.14
C PHE A 22 -7.93 10.99 3.86
N GLU A 23 -8.15 11.73 2.80
CA GLU A 23 -8.60 11.19 1.51
C GLU A 23 -7.51 11.14 0.43
N GLY A 24 -6.31 11.59 0.78
CA GLY A 24 -5.20 11.63 -0.16
C GLY A 24 -4.49 10.29 -0.36
N VAL A 25 -3.42 10.32 -1.15
CA VAL A 25 -2.59 9.15 -1.42
C VAL A 25 -1.67 8.89 -0.24
N VAL A 26 -1.58 7.64 0.19
CA VAL A 26 -0.68 7.22 1.26
C VAL A 26 0.47 6.42 0.64
N LEU A 27 1.70 6.88 0.90
CA LEU A 27 2.92 6.21 0.46
C LEU A 27 3.49 5.39 1.62
N THR A 28 4.10 4.24 1.30
CA THR A 28 4.84 3.50 2.33
C THR A 28 6.21 4.15 2.54
N ASP A 29 6.86 3.78 3.65
CA ASP A 29 8.30 3.97 3.76
C ASP A 29 8.99 3.02 2.77
N ALA A 30 10.29 3.22 2.55
CA ALA A 30 11.04 2.35 1.66
C ALA A 30 11.00 0.91 2.18
N LEU A 31 10.34 0.01 1.44
CA LEU A 31 10.14 -1.37 1.86
C LEU A 31 11.41 -2.22 1.84
N GLY A 32 12.48 -1.70 1.21
CA GLY A 32 13.80 -2.35 1.22
C GLY A 32 14.66 -2.02 2.42
N MET A 33 14.15 -1.24 3.39
CA MET A 33 14.92 -0.90 4.59
C MET A 33 15.07 -2.10 5.52
N GLY A 34 16.22 -2.20 6.18
CA GLY A 34 16.58 -3.34 7.02
C GLY A 34 15.55 -3.73 8.07
N ALA A 35 14.86 -2.74 8.67
CA ALA A 35 13.83 -3.02 9.67
C ALA A 35 12.66 -3.83 9.09
N ILE A 36 12.37 -3.65 7.81
CA ILE A 36 11.31 -4.37 7.14
C ILE A 36 11.84 -5.67 6.54
N THR A 37 12.98 -5.62 5.83
CA THR A 37 13.53 -6.80 5.15
C THR A 37 13.97 -7.91 6.12
N ASN A 38 14.30 -7.57 7.36
CA ASN A 38 14.67 -8.56 8.37
C ASN A 38 13.46 -9.33 8.92
N GLU A 39 12.25 -8.76 8.80
CA GLU A 39 11.03 -9.35 9.36
C GLU A 39 10.07 -9.86 8.28
N TYR A 40 10.17 -9.29 7.08
CA TYR A 40 9.20 -9.55 6.01
C TYR A 40 9.89 -9.75 4.67
N THR A 41 9.37 -10.66 3.86
CA THR A 41 9.79 -10.75 2.46
C THR A 41 9.19 -9.58 1.68
N SER A 42 9.72 -9.31 0.48
CA SER A 42 9.15 -8.28 -0.39
C SER A 42 7.67 -8.56 -0.70
N ALA A 43 7.33 -9.84 -0.87
CA ALA A 43 5.95 -10.24 -1.10
C ALA A 43 5.05 -9.89 0.09
N GLU A 44 5.48 -10.28 1.29
CA GLU A 44 4.71 -10.01 2.51
C GLU A 44 4.55 -8.51 2.76
N ALA A 45 5.64 -7.76 2.61
CA ALA A 45 5.61 -6.31 2.84
C ALA A 45 4.64 -5.62 1.89
N ALA A 46 4.66 -5.98 0.61
CA ALA A 46 3.78 -5.38 -0.38
C ALA A 46 2.31 -5.68 -0.10
N VAL A 47 1.99 -6.95 0.14
CA VAL A 47 0.60 -7.36 0.41
C VAL A 47 0.09 -6.72 1.69
N ASN A 48 0.92 -6.71 2.74
CA ASN A 48 0.52 -6.13 4.02
C ASN A 48 0.30 -4.61 3.92
N ALA A 49 1.15 -3.91 3.17
CA ALA A 49 1.01 -2.46 3.02
C ALA A 49 -0.28 -2.10 2.25
N ILE A 50 -0.59 -2.84 1.19
CA ILE A 50 -1.83 -2.62 0.45
C ILE A 50 -3.03 -2.99 1.31
N GLY A 51 -2.97 -4.10 2.03
CA GLY A 51 -4.01 -4.50 2.96
C GLY A 51 -4.26 -3.47 4.05
N ALA A 52 -3.21 -2.78 4.50
CA ALA A 52 -3.33 -1.73 5.51
C ALA A 52 -4.02 -0.48 4.97
N GLY A 53 -3.95 -0.20 3.67
CA GLY A 53 -4.59 0.95 3.06
C GLY A 53 -3.65 1.89 2.31
N CYS A 54 -2.38 1.51 2.15
CA CYS A 54 -1.42 2.31 1.38
C CYS A 54 -1.71 2.20 -0.11
N ASP A 55 -1.43 3.26 -0.84
CA ASP A 55 -1.74 3.34 -2.26
C ASP A 55 -0.51 3.17 -3.15
N ILE A 56 0.66 3.58 -2.69
CA ILE A 56 1.90 3.48 -3.45
C ILE A 56 2.97 2.85 -2.55
N LEU A 57 3.67 1.86 -3.09
CA LEU A 57 4.74 1.15 -2.41
C LEU A 57 6.09 1.70 -2.87
N LEU A 58 6.93 2.12 -1.93
CA LEU A 58 8.24 2.66 -2.25
C LEU A 58 9.32 1.61 -2.08
N CYS A 59 10.20 1.53 -3.07
CA CYS A 59 11.47 0.79 -3.01
C CYS A 59 11.36 -0.62 -2.41
N PRO A 60 10.48 -1.49 -2.91
CA PRO A 60 10.50 -2.88 -2.47
C PRO A 60 11.84 -3.50 -2.87
N ASP A 61 12.35 -4.40 -2.04
CA ASP A 61 13.64 -5.03 -2.26
C ASP A 61 13.64 -5.88 -3.55
N ASP A 62 12.54 -6.60 -3.79
CA ASP A 62 12.33 -7.38 -5.01
C ASP A 62 11.01 -6.96 -5.65
N LEU A 63 11.10 -6.12 -6.68
CA LEU A 63 9.92 -5.57 -7.35
C LEU A 63 9.08 -6.67 -8.02
N LYS A 64 9.75 -7.63 -8.66
CA LYS A 64 9.03 -8.70 -9.35
C LYS A 64 8.27 -9.58 -8.37
N GLU A 65 8.91 -9.97 -7.27
CA GLU A 65 8.26 -10.76 -6.22
C GLU A 65 7.06 -10.02 -5.63
N SER A 66 7.23 -8.72 -5.37
CA SER A 66 6.16 -7.88 -4.83
C SER A 66 4.99 -7.81 -5.80
N PHE A 67 5.25 -7.58 -7.07
CA PHE A 67 4.22 -7.49 -8.10
C PHE A 67 3.44 -8.80 -8.23
N GLU A 68 4.15 -9.93 -8.27
CA GLU A 68 3.53 -11.24 -8.40
C GLU A 68 2.67 -11.57 -7.17
N ALA A 69 3.15 -11.22 -5.97
CA ALA A 69 2.41 -11.46 -4.74
C ALA A 69 1.11 -10.65 -4.67
N VAL A 70 1.16 -9.39 -5.08
CA VAL A 70 -0.04 -8.55 -5.12
C VAL A 70 -1.04 -9.07 -6.13
N THR A 71 -0.56 -9.43 -7.33
CA THR A 71 -1.43 -9.98 -8.37
C THR A 71 -2.11 -11.28 -7.90
N GLU A 72 -1.34 -12.17 -7.31
CA GLU A 72 -1.88 -13.42 -6.76
C GLU A 72 -2.90 -13.15 -5.66
N SER A 73 -2.64 -12.18 -4.79
CA SER A 73 -3.56 -11.82 -3.71
C SER A 73 -4.90 -11.29 -4.23
N VAL A 74 -4.88 -10.58 -5.35
CA VAL A 74 -6.12 -10.12 -5.99
C VAL A 74 -6.85 -11.31 -6.61
N GLU A 75 -6.13 -12.19 -7.29
CA GLU A 75 -6.73 -13.36 -7.94
C GLU A 75 -7.39 -14.31 -6.94
N ASN A 76 -6.77 -14.51 -5.78
CA ASN A 76 -7.31 -15.41 -4.76
C ASN A 76 -8.28 -14.75 -3.77
N GLY A 77 -8.55 -13.46 -3.93
CA GLY A 77 -9.51 -12.72 -3.10
C GLY A 77 -8.98 -12.21 -1.77
N THR A 78 -7.70 -12.38 -1.47
CA THR A 78 -7.09 -11.83 -0.25
C THR A 78 -7.14 -10.30 -0.27
N ILE A 79 -6.89 -9.70 -1.44
CA ILE A 79 -7.06 -8.27 -1.69
C ILE A 79 -8.18 -8.15 -2.71
N SER A 80 -9.22 -7.38 -2.39
CA SER A 80 -10.34 -7.21 -3.32
C SER A 80 -9.99 -6.27 -4.48
N GLU A 81 -10.66 -6.45 -5.60
CA GLU A 81 -10.51 -5.53 -6.73
C GLU A 81 -10.96 -4.13 -6.34
N GLU A 82 -11.98 -4.01 -5.50
CA GLU A 82 -12.44 -2.71 -5.00
C GLU A 82 -11.34 -1.99 -4.25
N ARG A 83 -10.56 -2.72 -3.44
CA ARG A 83 -9.44 -2.12 -2.70
C ARG A 83 -8.38 -1.57 -3.65
N ILE A 84 -8.06 -2.31 -4.71
CA ILE A 84 -7.11 -1.85 -5.72
C ILE A 84 -7.67 -0.62 -6.44
N ASN A 85 -8.95 -0.66 -6.80
CA ASN A 85 -9.59 0.47 -7.49
C ASN A 85 -9.61 1.73 -6.64
N GLU A 86 -9.73 1.62 -5.33
CA GLU A 86 -9.62 2.77 -4.42
C GLU A 86 -8.28 3.47 -4.57
N SER A 87 -7.19 2.69 -4.58
CA SER A 87 -5.85 3.25 -4.73
C SER A 87 -5.65 3.88 -6.11
N VAL A 88 -6.10 3.21 -7.16
CA VAL A 88 -6.03 3.74 -8.52
C VAL A 88 -6.78 5.07 -8.61
N TYR A 89 -7.97 5.14 -8.04
CA TYR A 89 -8.77 6.37 -8.03
C TYR A 89 -8.04 7.52 -7.33
N ARG A 90 -7.45 7.25 -6.16
CA ARG A 90 -6.72 8.28 -5.41
C ARG A 90 -5.51 8.78 -6.16
N ILE A 91 -4.77 7.87 -6.80
CA ILE A 91 -3.58 8.23 -7.58
C ILE A 91 -3.96 9.07 -8.79
N LEU A 92 -4.99 8.65 -9.52
CA LEU A 92 -5.46 9.40 -10.69
C LEU A 92 -5.98 10.78 -10.30
N ARG A 93 -6.70 10.87 -9.19
CA ARG A 93 -7.20 12.15 -8.69
C ARG A 93 -6.05 13.10 -8.34
N LEU A 94 -5.01 12.58 -7.69
CA LEU A 94 -3.83 13.36 -7.33
C LEU A 94 -3.13 13.89 -8.59
N LYS A 95 -2.94 13.03 -9.58
CA LYS A 95 -2.30 13.41 -10.84
C LYS A 95 -3.11 14.49 -11.56
N ARG A 96 -4.42 14.36 -11.54
CA ARG A 96 -5.31 15.33 -12.18
C ARG A 96 -5.26 16.69 -11.49
N MET A 97 -5.24 16.70 -10.15
CA MET A 97 -5.17 17.93 -9.38
C MET A 97 -3.90 18.72 -9.67
N TYR A 98 -2.82 18.05 -10.00
CA TYR A 98 -1.54 18.70 -10.32
C TYR A 98 -1.29 18.85 -11.82
N GLY A 99 -2.29 18.54 -12.65
CA GLY A 99 -2.17 18.72 -14.09
C GLY A 99 -1.26 17.71 -14.79
N LEU A 100 -0.96 16.59 -14.14
CA LEU A 100 -0.08 15.56 -14.69
C LEU A 100 -0.79 14.69 -15.73
N ILE A 101 -2.11 14.65 -15.71
CA ILE A 101 -2.94 13.97 -16.70
C ILE A 101 -4.13 14.88 -17.05
N LYS A 102 -4.70 14.68 -18.22
CA LYS A 102 -5.82 15.48 -18.69
C LYS A 102 -7.14 14.75 -18.61
#